data_c7cc0aa64f74a4334c8697ff3fa0b15f
#
_entry.id   c7cc0aa64f74a4334c8697ff3fa0b15f
#
_cell.length_a   1.000
_cell.length_b   1.000
_cell.length_c   1.000
_cell.angle_alpha   90.00
_cell.angle_beta   90.00
_cell.angle_gamma   90.00
#
_symmetry.space_group_name_H-M   'P 1'
#
loop_
_entity.id
_entity.type
_entity.pdbx_description
1 polymer ?
#
loop_
_entity_poly.entity_id
_entity_poly.type
_entity_poly.pdbx_seq_one_letter_code
_entity_poly.pdbx_strand_id
1 'polypeptide(L)'
;MNFINRNEIANGVYFTNIKDSRFKTMKISVNIVVPLSVETASENALVGGLLVRSCKKYPDFTVLSKKLSSLYGADLTSSLSKYGESQVIKISVSGLDDRYSLDDVSIAKELSELLCSVIFEPNVKNNAFIESELEQERRQLLDVIDSEFNEKRIYAMGQLIKHMCKDEVFGIKRYGTAEKIKAATAESLCKAWQNLLKTAKFEILYIGDSPADKAKEVFAKAFANIERNVVTSTTDVVKNVSKEKHITEEMELSQSKLVMGFRTQISAGDEEAVAERLMCAVLGGTASSKLFNNVREKQSLCYYCSSSYDSIKGIMYINSGVEGENLEKAEKAILKEIEDMKNGEITDFEIEATKLAVVNSFKSSSDSVSGIENWYTGRIFNGDLETVEEVSAEVNAVTKEQIVNAANKLLLDTVYVLKNK
;
A
#
# COMPACT_ATOMS: atom_id res chain seq x y z
N MET A 1 -22.97 -12.68 1.10
CA MET A 1 -21.66 -13.31 1.34
C MET A 1 -20.87 -13.22 0.03
N ASN A 2 -19.75 -12.55 0.05
CA ASN A 2 -18.85 -12.56 -1.11
C ASN A 2 -18.18 -13.93 -1.15
N PHE A 3 -18.28 -14.62 -2.28
CA PHE A 3 -17.54 -15.88 -2.45
C PHE A 3 -16.10 -15.53 -2.82
N ILE A 4 -15.16 -16.00 -2.01
CA ILE A 4 -13.73 -15.78 -2.23
C ILE A 4 -13.09 -17.13 -2.48
N ASN A 5 -12.34 -17.22 -3.56
CA ASN A 5 -11.59 -18.42 -3.90
C ASN A 5 -10.21 -18.03 -4.43
N ARG A 6 -9.15 -18.47 -3.76
CA ARG A 6 -7.75 -18.23 -4.13
C ARG A 6 -7.06 -19.55 -4.47
N ASN A 7 -6.54 -19.65 -5.68
CA ASN A 7 -5.87 -20.85 -6.18
C ASN A 7 -4.52 -20.49 -6.79
N GLU A 8 -3.53 -21.34 -6.62
CA GLU A 8 -2.31 -21.29 -7.40
C GLU A 8 -2.58 -21.85 -8.81
N ILE A 9 -2.25 -21.06 -9.84
CA ILE A 9 -2.47 -21.42 -11.25
C ILE A 9 -1.18 -21.71 -12.01
N ALA A 10 -0.05 -21.29 -11.46
CA ALA A 10 1.31 -21.63 -11.90
C ALA A 10 2.25 -21.38 -10.72
N ASN A 11 3.49 -21.83 -10.80
CA ASN A 11 4.47 -21.67 -9.72
C ASN A 11 4.58 -20.20 -9.26
N GLY A 12 4.12 -19.93 -8.01
CA GLY A 12 4.09 -18.59 -7.40
C GLY A 12 3.12 -17.60 -8.07
N VAL A 13 2.10 -18.09 -8.78
CA VAL A 13 1.05 -17.30 -9.41
C VAL A 13 -0.29 -17.69 -8.80
N TYR A 14 -0.90 -16.78 -8.09
CA TYR A 14 -2.17 -16.99 -7.42
C TYR A 14 -3.28 -16.19 -8.10
N PHE A 15 -4.42 -16.82 -8.28
CA PHE A 15 -5.63 -16.19 -8.81
C PHE A 15 -6.71 -16.18 -7.72
N THR A 16 -7.13 -15.00 -7.32
CA THR A 16 -8.17 -14.78 -6.31
C THR A 16 -9.41 -14.24 -7.01
N ASN A 17 -10.51 -15.02 -6.96
CA ASN A 17 -11.82 -14.59 -7.42
C ASN A 17 -12.67 -14.11 -6.24
N ILE A 18 -13.14 -12.88 -6.32
CA ILE A 18 -14.03 -12.24 -5.34
C ILE A 18 -15.33 -11.89 -6.06
N LYS A 19 -16.35 -12.72 -5.85
CA LYS A 19 -17.66 -12.53 -6.50
C LYS A 19 -18.46 -11.49 -5.74
N ASP A 20 -18.85 -10.41 -6.44
CA ASP A 20 -19.71 -9.36 -5.89
C ASP A 20 -20.69 -8.84 -6.96
N SER A 21 -21.98 -9.02 -6.70
CA SER A 21 -23.08 -8.67 -7.64
C SER A 21 -23.56 -7.22 -7.50
N ARG A 22 -23.07 -6.46 -6.52
CA ARG A 22 -23.52 -5.08 -6.25
C ARG A 22 -23.07 -4.08 -7.31
N PHE A 23 -21.97 -4.38 -8.00
CA PHE A 23 -21.34 -3.46 -8.94
C PHE A 23 -21.69 -3.77 -10.40
N LYS A 24 -21.75 -2.72 -11.20
CA LYS A 24 -21.91 -2.82 -12.67
C LYS A 24 -20.56 -2.98 -13.38
N THR A 25 -19.47 -2.75 -12.68
CA THR A 25 -18.11 -2.86 -13.19
C THR A 25 -17.37 -4.00 -12.52
N MET A 26 -16.41 -4.54 -13.23
CA MET A 26 -15.43 -5.48 -12.70
C MET A 26 -14.03 -4.85 -12.68
N LYS A 27 -13.15 -5.43 -11.89
CA LYS A 27 -11.73 -5.07 -11.86
C LYS A 27 -10.87 -6.32 -11.84
N ILE A 28 -9.81 -6.27 -12.64
CA ILE A 28 -8.77 -7.30 -12.64
C ILE A 28 -7.45 -6.59 -12.34
N SER A 29 -6.75 -7.04 -11.32
CA SER A 29 -5.44 -6.52 -10.97
C SER A 29 -4.40 -7.62 -10.87
N VAL A 30 -3.21 -7.33 -11.36
CA VAL A 30 -2.03 -8.18 -11.29
C VAL A 30 -1.01 -7.47 -10.42
N ASN A 31 -0.82 -7.98 -9.20
CA ASN A 31 0.20 -7.49 -8.29
C ASN A 31 1.47 -8.31 -8.50
N ILE A 32 2.51 -7.68 -9.00
CA ILE A 32 3.84 -8.25 -9.23
C ILE A 32 4.67 -7.95 -7.97
N VAL A 33 4.92 -8.97 -7.17
CA VAL A 33 5.52 -8.85 -5.84
C VAL A 33 6.96 -9.32 -5.87
N VAL A 34 7.88 -8.45 -5.48
CA VAL A 34 9.32 -8.74 -5.41
C VAL A 34 9.90 -8.25 -4.09
N PRO A 35 11.03 -8.84 -3.62
CA PRO A 35 11.79 -8.27 -2.53
C PRO A 35 12.17 -6.82 -2.83
N LEU A 36 11.98 -5.93 -1.86
CA LEU A 36 12.42 -4.54 -1.97
C LEU A 36 13.94 -4.47 -1.86
N SER A 37 14.59 -3.86 -2.84
CA SER A 37 16.05 -3.77 -2.90
C SER A 37 16.48 -2.42 -3.49
N VAL A 38 17.56 -1.86 -2.96
CA VAL A 38 18.15 -0.62 -3.50
C VAL A 38 18.57 -0.81 -4.96
N GLU A 39 18.99 -2.01 -5.34
CA GLU A 39 19.49 -2.32 -6.69
C GLU A 39 18.38 -2.30 -7.74
N THR A 40 17.19 -2.82 -7.41
CA THR A 40 16.14 -3.08 -8.40
C THR A 40 14.93 -2.16 -8.30
N ALA A 41 14.72 -1.50 -7.15
CA ALA A 41 13.48 -0.74 -6.89
C ALA A 41 13.18 0.33 -7.96
N SER A 42 14.21 1.03 -8.45
CA SER A 42 14.03 2.10 -9.45
C SER A 42 13.68 1.56 -10.83
N GLU A 43 14.34 0.50 -11.27
CA GLU A 43 14.06 -0.14 -12.56
C GLU A 43 12.66 -0.77 -12.55
N ASN A 44 12.31 -1.49 -11.49
CA ASN A 44 10.99 -2.10 -11.33
C ASN A 44 9.87 -1.05 -11.35
N ALA A 45 10.10 0.12 -10.73
CA ALA A 45 9.15 1.23 -10.74
C ALA A 45 8.90 1.76 -12.15
N LEU A 46 9.97 1.96 -12.94
CA LEU A 46 9.88 2.41 -14.33
C LEU A 46 9.22 1.35 -15.22
N VAL A 47 9.54 0.07 -15.04
CA VAL A 47 8.91 -1.03 -15.80
C VAL A 47 7.40 -1.00 -15.59
N GLY A 48 6.91 -0.83 -14.36
CA GLY A 48 5.47 -0.76 -14.08
C GLY A 48 4.73 0.30 -14.89
N GLY A 49 5.31 1.49 -15.05
CA GLY A 49 4.74 2.56 -15.86
C GLY A 49 4.80 2.26 -17.36
N LEU A 50 5.93 1.72 -17.83
CA LEU A 50 6.11 1.37 -19.26
C LEU A 50 5.12 0.32 -19.76
N LEU A 51 4.76 -0.67 -18.92
CA LEU A 51 3.85 -1.74 -19.31
C LEU A 51 2.44 -1.24 -19.70
N VAL A 52 2.01 -0.10 -19.18
CA VAL A 52 0.66 0.44 -19.49
C VAL A 52 0.66 1.48 -20.62
N ARG A 53 1.81 1.74 -21.26
CA ARG A 53 1.91 2.72 -22.37
C ARG A 53 1.63 2.10 -23.73
N SER A 54 2.20 0.96 -24.00
CA SER A 54 2.06 0.26 -25.26
C SER A 54 2.46 -1.21 -25.12
N CYS A 55 2.07 -2.04 -26.09
CA CYS A 55 2.52 -3.42 -26.21
C CYS A 55 2.60 -3.81 -27.69
N LYS A 56 3.10 -5.01 -28.01
CA LYS A 56 3.21 -5.47 -29.41
C LYS A 56 1.88 -5.37 -30.17
N LYS A 57 0.77 -5.75 -29.52
CA LYS A 57 -0.57 -5.74 -30.12
C LYS A 57 -1.13 -4.32 -30.24
N TYR A 58 -0.75 -3.41 -29.35
CA TYR A 58 -1.17 -2.01 -29.29
C TYR A 58 0.09 -1.12 -29.20
N PRO A 59 0.73 -0.82 -30.37
CA PRO A 59 2.11 -0.33 -30.43
C PRO A 59 2.28 1.15 -30.03
N ASP A 60 1.21 1.85 -29.77
CA ASP A 60 1.20 3.23 -29.27
C ASP A 60 -0.03 3.50 -28.38
N PHE A 61 0.06 4.59 -27.63
CA PHE A 61 -0.99 5.01 -26.70
C PHE A 61 -2.34 5.24 -27.38
N THR A 62 -2.36 5.73 -28.62
CA THR A 62 -3.61 6.00 -29.36
C THR A 62 -4.33 4.70 -29.69
N VAL A 63 -3.59 3.69 -30.17
CA VAL A 63 -4.14 2.37 -30.50
C VAL A 63 -4.62 1.67 -29.23
N LEU A 64 -3.85 1.73 -28.13
CA LEU A 64 -4.25 1.18 -26.85
C LEU A 64 -5.50 1.86 -26.29
N SER A 65 -5.57 3.21 -26.34
CA SER A 65 -6.73 3.98 -25.88
C SER A 65 -8.00 3.68 -26.72
N LYS A 66 -7.86 3.48 -28.03
CA LYS A 66 -8.98 3.04 -28.88
C LYS A 66 -9.49 1.66 -28.47
N LYS A 67 -8.59 0.72 -28.13
CA LYS A 67 -8.99 -0.59 -27.60
C LYS A 67 -9.74 -0.46 -26.29
N LEU A 68 -9.23 0.33 -25.34
CA LEU A 68 -9.90 0.59 -24.06
C LEU A 68 -11.28 1.22 -24.26
N SER A 69 -11.39 2.21 -25.15
CA SER A 69 -12.67 2.83 -25.50
C SER A 69 -13.65 1.83 -26.10
N SER A 70 -13.20 0.90 -26.95
CA SER A 70 -14.04 -0.15 -27.53
C SER A 70 -14.52 -1.19 -26.52
N LEU A 71 -13.87 -1.26 -25.34
CA LEU A 71 -14.26 -2.08 -24.20
C LEU A 71 -15.08 -1.25 -23.18
N TYR A 72 -16.03 -0.48 -23.69
CA TYR A 72 -16.94 0.38 -22.90
C TYR A 72 -16.22 1.41 -22.02
N GLY A 73 -15.08 1.93 -22.47
CA GLY A 73 -14.30 2.90 -21.71
C GLY A 73 -13.54 2.28 -20.55
N ALA A 74 -13.01 1.08 -20.75
CA ALA A 74 -12.17 0.43 -19.74
C ALA A 74 -10.95 1.32 -19.39
N ASP A 75 -10.53 1.26 -18.13
CA ASP A 75 -9.39 2.01 -17.59
C ASP A 75 -8.24 1.06 -17.24
N LEU A 76 -7.04 1.34 -17.76
CA LEU A 76 -5.81 0.58 -17.53
C LEU A 76 -4.82 1.45 -16.75
N THR A 77 -4.40 0.99 -15.57
CA THR A 77 -3.54 1.76 -14.68
C THR A 77 -2.37 0.94 -14.16
N SER A 78 -1.29 1.64 -13.82
CA SER A 78 -0.17 1.12 -13.05
C SER A 78 -0.05 1.88 -11.73
N SER A 79 0.29 1.18 -10.66
CA SER A 79 0.63 1.81 -9.39
C SER A 79 1.72 1.03 -8.67
N LEU A 80 2.43 1.72 -7.79
CA LEU A 80 3.55 1.17 -7.03
C LEU A 80 3.28 1.31 -5.54
N SER A 81 3.39 0.19 -4.82
CA SER A 81 3.18 0.11 -3.37
C SER A 81 4.34 -0.60 -2.69
N LYS A 82 4.39 -0.47 -1.37
CA LYS A 82 5.28 -1.22 -0.50
C LYS A 82 4.46 -1.87 0.60
N TYR A 83 4.61 -3.17 0.77
CA TYR A 83 4.02 -3.96 1.84
C TYR A 83 5.15 -4.65 2.61
N GLY A 84 5.41 -4.16 3.84
CA GLY A 84 6.59 -4.57 4.57
C GLY A 84 7.87 -4.36 3.74
N GLU A 85 8.64 -5.42 3.52
CA GLU A 85 9.88 -5.41 2.73
C GLU A 85 9.69 -5.93 1.30
N SER A 86 8.45 -5.90 0.80
CA SER A 86 8.11 -6.20 -0.59
C SER A 86 7.77 -4.94 -1.37
N GLN A 87 8.32 -4.82 -2.58
CA GLN A 87 7.85 -3.88 -3.59
C GLN A 87 6.75 -4.54 -4.41
N VAL A 88 5.67 -3.82 -4.64
CA VAL A 88 4.51 -4.32 -5.40
C VAL A 88 4.21 -3.39 -6.55
N ILE A 89 4.37 -3.91 -7.76
CA ILE A 89 3.97 -3.26 -8.99
C ILE A 89 2.57 -3.80 -9.33
N LYS A 90 1.57 -2.94 -9.31
CA LYS A 90 0.19 -3.32 -9.65
C LYS A 90 -0.15 -2.82 -11.04
N ILE A 91 -0.54 -3.72 -11.92
CA ILE A 91 -1.15 -3.41 -13.22
C ILE A 91 -2.61 -3.82 -13.12
N SER A 92 -3.53 -2.89 -13.33
CA SER A 92 -4.96 -3.19 -13.19
C SER A 92 -5.78 -2.61 -14.33
N VAL A 93 -6.87 -3.31 -14.64
CA VAL A 93 -7.87 -2.85 -15.59
C VAL A 93 -9.25 -2.90 -14.93
N SER A 94 -10.04 -1.85 -15.13
CA SER A 94 -11.45 -1.78 -14.73
C SER A 94 -12.30 -1.64 -15.96
N GLY A 95 -13.44 -2.32 -16.00
CA GLY A 95 -14.37 -2.24 -17.11
C GLY A 95 -15.78 -2.65 -16.73
N LEU A 96 -16.67 -2.62 -17.70
CA LEU A 96 -18.05 -3.07 -17.53
C LEU A 96 -18.09 -4.58 -17.24
N ASP A 97 -18.95 -5.03 -16.34
CA ASP A 97 -19.19 -6.45 -16.10
C ASP A 97 -19.92 -7.09 -17.29
N ASP A 98 -19.59 -8.34 -17.64
CA ASP A 98 -20.13 -9.07 -18.80
C ASP A 98 -21.67 -9.02 -18.87
N ARG A 99 -22.37 -8.97 -17.71
CA ARG A 99 -23.84 -8.88 -17.64
C ARG A 99 -24.43 -7.65 -18.36
N TYR A 100 -23.63 -6.64 -18.57
CA TYR A 100 -24.06 -5.36 -19.19
C TYR A 100 -23.46 -5.19 -20.58
N SER A 101 -22.78 -6.20 -21.12
CA SER A 101 -22.34 -6.19 -22.52
C SER A 101 -23.53 -6.13 -23.46
N LEU A 102 -23.43 -5.32 -24.50
CA LEU A 102 -24.46 -5.27 -25.54
C LEU A 102 -24.27 -6.35 -26.62
N ASP A 103 -23.09 -6.95 -26.65
CA ASP A 103 -22.67 -7.98 -27.58
C ASP A 103 -22.38 -9.30 -26.82
N ASP A 104 -22.32 -10.42 -27.52
CA ASP A 104 -21.98 -11.72 -26.94
C ASP A 104 -20.48 -11.87 -26.61
N VAL A 105 -19.79 -10.75 -26.41
CA VAL A 105 -18.34 -10.70 -26.09
C VAL A 105 -18.16 -10.75 -24.59
N SER A 106 -17.28 -11.63 -24.12
CA SER A 106 -16.85 -11.64 -22.72
C SER A 106 -15.84 -10.53 -22.48
N ILE A 107 -16.27 -9.43 -21.85
CA ILE A 107 -15.41 -8.29 -21.48
C ILE A 107 -14.34 -8.77 -20.50
N ALA A 108 -14.68 -9.64 -19.55
CA ALA A 108 -13.72 -10.23 -18.61
C ALA A 108 -12.55 -10.92 -19.32
N LYS A 109 -12.84 -11.69 -20.38
CA LYS A 109 -11.81 -12.33 -21.20
C LYS A 109 -10.95 -11.30 -21.94
N GLU A 110 -11.59 -10.34 -22.61
CA GLU A 110 -10.90 -9.29 -23.39
C GLU A 110 -9.98 -8.43 -22.49
N LEU A 111 -10.44 -8.06 -21.29
CA LEU A 111 -9.64 -7.33 -20.31
C LEU A 111 -8.46 -8.16 -19.80
N SER A 112 -8.67 -9.46 -19.56
CA SER A 112 -7.58 -10.38 -19.17
C SER A 112 -6.55 -10.55 -20.29
N GLU A 113 -6.98 -10.69 -21.53
CA GLU A 113 -6.08 -10.76 -22.70
C GLU A 113 -5.31 -9.44 -22.89
N LEU A 114 -5.94 -8.29 -22.62
CA LEU A 114 -5.27 -6.99 -22.67
C LEU A 114 -4.19 -6.90 -21.58
N LEU A 115 -4.49 -7.29 -20.33
CA LEU A 115 -3.50 -7.33 -19.25
C LEU A 115 -2.34 -8.29 -19.60
N CYS A 116 -2.65 -9.47 -20.12
CA CYS A 116 -1.61 -10.39 -20.57
C CYS A 116 -0.78 -9.78 -21.71
N SER A 117 -1.40 -9.09 -22.67
CA SER A 117 -0.66 -8.43 -23.77
C SER A 117 0.32 -7.38 -23.26
N VAL A 118 -0.08 -6.53 -22.30
CA VAL A 118 0.81 -5.48 -21.76
C VAL A 118 1.89 -6.03 -20.85
N ILE A 119 1.60 -7.10 -20.08
CA ILE A 119 2.56 -7.67 -19.12
C ILE A 119 3.57 -8.60 -19.82
N PHE A 120 3.12 -9.47 -20.72
CA PHE A 120 3.96 -10.51 -21.31
C PHE A 120 4.52 -10.14 -22.68
N GLU A 121 3.90 -9.21 -23.39
CA GLU A 121 4.30 -8.79 -24.72
C GLU A 121 4.43 -7.26 -24.85
N PRO A 122 5.22 -6.61 -23.94
CA PRO A 122 5.42 -5.17 -24.02
C PRO A 122 6.08 -4.77 -25.34
N ASN A 123 6.05 -3.49 -25.66
CA ASN A 123 6.65 -2.94 -26.87
C ASN A 123 8.18 -2.86 -26.73
N VAL A 124 8.85 -4.00 -26.90
CA VAL A 124 10.29 -4.16 -26.80
C VAL A 124 10.86 -4.43 -28.18
N LYS A 125 11.90 -3.70 -28.59
CA LYS A 125 12.65 -3.89 -29.85
C LYS A 125 14.13 -4.03 -29.55
N ASN A 126 14.80 -5.01 -30.14
CA ASN A 126 16.22 -5.26 -29.96
C ASN A 126 16.64 -5.37 -28.46
N ASN A 127 15.82 -6.05 -27.64
CA ASN A 127 16.00 -6.19 -26.19
C ASN A 127 16.01 -4.84 -25.43
N ALA A 128 15.33 -3.84 -25.92
CA ALA A 128 15.18 -2.54 -25.29
C ALA A 128 13.71 -2.04 -25.36
N PHE A 129 13.24 -1.35 -24.34
CA PHE A 129 11.98 -0.60 -24.39
C PHE A 129 12.10 0.60 -25.36
N ILE A 130 10.99 1.22 -25.68
CA ILE A 130 10.97 2.41 -26.55
C ILE A 130 11.51 3.61 -25.77
N GLU A 131 12.60 4.21 -26.24
CA GLU A 131 13.29 5.30 -25.53
C GLU A 131 12.41 6.50 -25.23
N SER A 132 11.55 6.89 -26.19
CA SER A 132 10.62 8.02 -25.98
C SER A 132 9.58 7.76 -24.90
N GLU A 133 9.17 6.50 -24.69
CA GLU A 133 8.27 6.09 -23.61
C GLU A 133 9.01 6.09 -22.27
N LEU A 134 10.25 5.60 -22.25
CA LEU A 134 11.12 5.66 -21.07
C LEU A 134 11.36 7.09 -20.60
N GLU A 135 11.66 8.02 -21.49
CA GLU A 135 11.84 9.42 -21.12
C GLU A 135 10.59 10.05 -20.50
N GLN A 136 9.41 9.68 -20.99
CA GLN A 136 8.16 10.15 -20.41
C GLN A 136 7.93 9.55 -19.01
N GLU A 137 8.15 8.23 -18.82
CA GLU A 137 8.00 7.58 -17.52
C GLU A 137 9.03 8.09 -16.51
N ARG A 138 10.28 8.27 -16.95
CA ARG A 138 11.34 8.85 -16.10
C ARG A 138 10.92 10.21 -15.56
N ARG A 139 10.41 11.09 -16.43
CA ARG A 139 9.92 12.41 -16.02
C ARG A 139 8.77 12.29 -15.01
N GLN A 140 7.76 11.49 -15.31
CA GLN A 140 6.61 11.31 -14.42
C GLN A 140 7.04 10.78 -13.04
N LEU A 141 7.95 9.82 -13.00
CA LEU A 141 8.40 9.25 -11.72
C LEU A 141 9.26 10.25 -10.92
N LEU A 142 10.06 11.07 -11.59
CA LEU A 142 10.81 12.16 -10.92
C LEU A 142 9.86 13.25 -10.41
N ASP A 143 8.82 13.60 -11.17
CA ASP A 143 7.79 14.55 -10.75
C ASP A 143 7.04 14.05 -9.49
N VAL A 144 6.79 12.74 -9.38
CA VAL A 144 6.23 12.12 -8.15
C VAL A 144 7.17 12.30 -6.96
N ILE A 145 8.48 12.08 -7.14
CA ILE A 145 9.48 12.26 -6.08
C ILE A 145 9.52 13.73 -5.62
N ASP A 146 9.51 14.66 -6.56
CA ASP A 146 9.53 16.10 -6.27
C ASP A 146 8.23 16.53 -5.59
N SER A 147 7.09 15.97 -5.99
CA SER A 147 5.80 16.19 -5.33
C SER A 147 5.80 15.72 -3.87
N GLU A 148 6.37 14.53 -3.59
CA GLU A 148 6.52 14.05 -2.20
C GLU A 148 7.44 14.94 -1.37
N PHE A 149 8.50 15.51 -1.96
CA PHE A 149 9.36 16.49 -1.29
C PHE A 149 8.60 17.79 -0.99
N ASN A 150 7.76 18.26 -1.90
CA ASN A 150 6.97 19.48 -1.73
C ASN A 150 5.86 19.33 -0.70
N GLU A 151 5.25 18.15 -0.56
CA GLU A 151 4.29 17.84 0.50
C GLU A 151 5.04 17.51 1.80
N LYS A 152 5.21 18.53 2.66
CA LYS A 152 6.09 18.45 3.83
C LYS A 152 5.66 17.44 4.88
N ARG A 153 4.38 17.06 4.90
CA ARG A 153 3.88 15.97 5.76
C ARG A 153 4.41 14.61 5.27
N ILE A 154 4.37 14.37 3.95
CA ILE A 154 4.89 13.15 3.33
C ILE A 154 6.41 13.10 3.46
N TYR A 155 7.07 14.22 3.21
CA TYR A 155 8.51 14.34 3.37
C TYR A 155 8.97 14.00 4.78
N ALA A 156 8.38 14.61 5.81
CA ALA A 156 8.74 14.38 7.21
C ALA A 156 8.54 12.90 7.61
N MET A 157 7.44 12.27 7.18
CA MET A 157 7.19 10.85 7.38
C MET A 157 8.27 10.00 6.69
N GLY A 158 8.63 10.33 5.45
CA GLY A 158 9.69 9.64 4.71
C GLY A 158 11.05 9.75 5.40
N GLN A 159 11.38 10.92 5.99
CA GLN A 159 12.61 11.11 6.76
C GLN A 159 12.58 10.31 8.07
N LEU A 160 11.45 10.29 8.78
CA LEU A 160 11.30 9.44 9.95
C LEU A 160 11.63 7.98 9.62
N ILE A 161 11.00 7.42 8.58
CA ILE A 161 11.22 6.02 8.15
C ILE A 161 12.67 5.80 7.78
N LYS A 162 13.30 6.73 7.03
CA LYS A 162 14.71 6.65 6.64
C LYS A 162 15.65 6.58 7.84
N HIS A 163 15.40 7.34 8.91
CA HIS A 163 16.24 7.37 10.10
C HIS A 163 15.94 6.22 11.05
N MET A 164 14.66 5.89 11.22
CA MET A 164 14.20 4.80 12.07
C MET A 164 14.67 3.44 11.54
N CYS A 165 14.48 3.21 10.23
CA CYS A 165 14.77 1.96 9.55
C CYS A 165 16.06 2.06 8.69
N LYS A 166 17.08 2.80 9.15
CA LYS A 166 18.30 3.06 8.37
C LYS A 166 19.01 1.77 7.93
N ASP A 167 19.03 0.78 8.81
CA ASP A 167 19.72 -0.48 8.61
C ASP A 167 18.75 -1.63 8.25
N GLU A 168 17.53 -1.29 7.84
CA GLU A 168 16.47 -2.22 7.47
C GLU A 168 16.06 -2.02 6.01
N VAL A 169 15.68 -3.09 5.34
CA VAL A 169 15.15 -3.04 3.97
C VAL A 169 13.93 -2.13 3.88
N PHE A 170 13.10 -2.10 4.93
CA PHE A 170 11.93 -1.23 5.02
C PHE A 170 12.26 0.26 4.87
N GLY A 171 13.48 0.72 5.16
CA GLY A 171 13.94 2.10 4.95
C GLY A 171 14.05 2.50 3.47
N ILE A 172 14.09 1.53 2.55
CA ILE A 172 14.17 1.78 1.10
C ILE A 172 12.83 2.32 0.60
N LYS A 173 12.88 3.36 -0.22
CA LYS A 173 11.68 3.91 -0.88
C LYS A 173 11.17 2.96 -1.96
N ARG A 174 9.83 2.85 -2.12
CA ARG A 174 9.19 1.97 -3.12
C ARG A 174 9.65 2.21 -4.57
N TYR A 175 10.08 3.41 -4.90
CA TYR A 175 10.57 3.79 -6.23
C TYR A 175 12.10 3.93 -6.30
N GLY A 176 12.82 3.51 -5.26
CA GLY A 176 14.27 3.63 -5.19
C GLY A 176 14.75 5.06 -5.08
N THR A 177 15.71 5.48 -5.91
CA THR A 177 16.33 6.81 -5.85
C THR A 177 16.28 7.54 -7.20
N ALA A 178 16.29 8.88 -7.15
CA ALA A 178 16.29 9.72 -8.36
C ALA A 178 17.53 9.48 -9.24
N GLU A 179 18.68 9.20 -8.63
CA GLU A 179 19.94 8.90 -9.33
C GLU A 179 19.79 7.62 -10.17
N LYS A 180 19.27 6.54 -9.58
CA LYS A 180 19.06 5.25 -10.28
C LYS A 180 17.97 5.37 -11.35
N ILE A 181 16.91 6.13 -11.11
CA ILE A 181 15.88 6.42 -12.11
C ILE A 181 16.48 7.14 -13.33
N LYS A 182 17.34 8.13 -13.10
CA LYS A 182 18.03 8.86 -14.18
C LYS A 182 19.03 7.99 -14.95
N ALA A 183 19.67 7.04 -14.27
CA ALA A 183 20.68 6.15 -14.85
C ALA A 183 20.10 4.92 -15.59
N ALA A 184 18.81 4.61 -15.39
CA ALA A 184 18.18 3.45 -16.03
C ALA A 184 18.15 3.60 -17.56
N THR A 185 18.41 2.52 -18.28
CA THR A 185 18.39 2.47 -19.76
C THR A 185 17.29 1.56 -20.26
N ALA A 186 16.88 1.74 -21.51
CA ALA A 186 15.85 0.91 -22.13
C ALA A 186 16.22 -0.60 -22.13
N GLU A 187 17.52 -0.92 -22.25
CA GLU A 187 18.04 -2.29 -22.18
C GLU A 187 18.01 -2.81 -20.74
N SER A 188 18.39 -2.00 -19.75
CA SER A 188 18.37 -2.43 -18.35
C SER A 188 16.93 -2.72 -17.89
N LEU A 189 15.97 -1.91 -18.32
CA LEU A 189 14.55 -2.12 -18.01
C LEU A 189 13.97 -3.36 -18.70
N CYS A 190 14.44 -3.68 -19.91
CA CYS A 190 14.05 -4.94 -20.58
C CYS A 190 14.52 -6.16 -19.77
N LYS A 191 15.75 -6.11 -19.23
CA LYS A 191 16.27 -7.17 -18.34
C LYS A 191 15.49 -7.23 -17.03
N ALA A 192 15.16 -6.08 -16.43
CA ALA A 192 14.36 -6.01 -15.22
C ALA A 192 12.97 -6.63 -15.44
N TRP A 193 12.29 -6.28 -16.54
CA TRP A 193 11.02 -6.90 -16.92
C TRP A 193 11.10 -8.42 -17.07
N GLN A 194 12.11 -8.92 -17.79
CA GLN A 194 12.32 -10.36 -17.94
C GLN A 194 12.58 -11.07 -16.61
N ASN A 195 13.31 -10.41 -15.71
CA ASN A 195 13.55 -10.91 -14.37
C ASN A 195 12.26 -10.96 -13.54
N LEU A 196 11.42 -9.91 -13.60
CA LEU A 196 10.12 -9.89 -12.93
C LEU A 196 9.26 -11.08 -13.34
N LEU A 197 9.18 -11.40 -14.63
CA LEU A 197 8.40 -12.56 -15.12
C LEU A 197 8.90 -13.88 -14.55
N LYS A 198 10.21 -14.01 -14.31
CA LYS A 198 10.84 -15.25 -13.81
C LYS A 198 10.80 -15.38 -12.29
N THR A 199 10.96 -14.27 -11.57
CA THR A 199 11.26 -14.32 -10.13
C THR A 199 10.19 -13.74 -9.23
N ALA A 200 9.30 -12.87 -9.73
CA ALA A 200 8.27 -12.25 -8.92
C ALA A 200 7.17 -13.26 -8.52
N LYS A 201 6.59 -13.09 -7.34
CA LYS A 201 5.30 -13.68 -7.00
C LYS A 201 4.20 -12.84 -7.63
N PHE A 202 3.17 -13.49 -8.20
CA PHE A 202 2.03 -12.82 -8.80
C PHE A 202 0.76 -13.08 -8.00
N GLU A 203 0.08 -12.03 -7.58
CA GLU A 203 -1.24 -12.09 -6.96
C GLU A 203 -2.25 -11.41 -7.91
N ILE A 204 -3.07 -12.20 -8.55
CA ILE A 204 -4.09 -11.75 -9.50
C ILE A 204 -5.43 -11.74 -8.76
N LEU A 205 -6.08 -10.58 -8.71
CA LEU A 205 -7.40 -10.43 -8.14
C LEU A 205 -8.41 -10.15 -9.25
N TYR A 206 -9.47 -10.92 -9.30
CA TYR A 206 -10.64 -10.69 -10.12
C TYR A 206 -11.83 -10.34 -9.22
N ILE A 207 -12.43 -9.19 -9.42
CA ILE A 207 -13.56 -8.70 -8.63
C ILE A 207 -14.70 -8.35 -9.58
N GLY A 208 -15.82 -9.03 -9.45
CA GLY A 208 -16.99 -8.85 -10.31
C GLY A 208 -18.03 -9.95 -10.07
N ASP A 209 -19.16 -9.90 -10.78
CA ASP A 209 -20.21 -10.92 -10.68
C ASP A 209 -20.12 -11.99 -11.79
N SER A 210 -19.55 -11.62 -12.93
CA SER A 210 -19.35 -12.53 -14.05
C SER A 210 -18.39 -13.67 -13.70
N PRO A 211 -18.57 -14.87 -14.29
CA PRO A 211 -17.69 -16.02 -14.04
C PRO A 211 -16.23 -15.71 -14.37
N ALA A 212 -15.34 -15.96 -13.43
CA ALA A 212 -13.91 -15.67 -13.54
C ALA A 212 -13.12 -16.74 -14.34
N ASP A 213 -13.76 -17.85 -14.75
CA ASP A 213 -13.07 -18.99 -15.36
C ASP A 213 -12.31 -18.63 -16.63
N LYS A 214 -12.94 -17.84 -17.52
CA LYS A 214 -12.29 -17.37 -18.76
C LYS A 214 -11.07 -16.49 -18.46
N ALA A 215 -11.16 -15.60 -17.47
CA ALA A 215 -10.05 -14.78 -17.03
C ALA A 215 -8.91 -15.66 -16.47
N LYS A 216 -9.25 -16.60 -15.58
CA LYS A 216 -8.30 -17.55 -15.00
C LYS A 216 -7.57 -18.38 -16.06
N GLU A 217 -8.29 -18.88 -17.08
CA GLU A 217 -7.70 -19.64 -18.20
C GLU A 217 -6.72 -18.78 -19.00
N VAL A 218 -7.03 -17.50 -19.27
CA VAL A 218 -6.13 -16.60 -20.01
C VAL A 218 -4.81 -16.43 -19.26
N PHE A 219 -4.86 -16.17 -17.95
CA PHE A 219 -3.64 -16.03 -17.14
C PHE A 219 -2.89 -17.36 -17.02
N ALA A 220 -3.58 -18.48 -16.79
CA ALA A 220 -2.92 -19.80 -16.74
C ALA A 220 -2.15 -20.12 -18.02
N LYS A 221 -2.73 -19.82 -19.21
CA LYS A 221 -2.06 -19.99 -20.49
C LYS A 221 -0.86 -19.07 -20.65
N ALA A 222 -0.96 -17.82 -20.20
CA ALA A 222 0.13 -16.85 -20.31
C ALA A 222 1.38 -17.27 -19.51
N PHE A 223 1.18 -17.91 -18.34
CA PHE A 223 2.27 -18.41 -17.51
C PHE A 223 2.78 -19.81 -17.87
N ALA A 224 2.05 -20.61 -18.66
CA ALA A 224 2.30 -22.03 -18.87
C ALA A 224 3.72 -22.34 -19.42
N ASN A 225 4.30 -21.44 -20.22
CA ASN A 225 5.60 -21.63 -20.86
C ASN A 225 6.72 -20.79 -20.26
N ILE A 226 6.50 -20.19 -19.07
CA ILE A 226 7.51 -19.39 -18.39
C ILE A 226 8.15 -20.25 -17.29
N GLU A 227 9.43 -20.54 -17.44
CA GLU A 227 10.20 -21.15 -16.35
C GLU A 227 10.40 -20.13 -15.24
N ARG A 228 9.95 -20.49 -14.03
CA ARG A 228 9.88 -19.57 -12.90
C ARG A 228 10.70 -20.08 -11.71
N ASN A 229 11.51 -19.17 -11.18
CA ASN A 229 12.25 -19.35 -9.94
C ASN A 229 11.85 -18.22 -8.97
N VAL A 230 10.75 -18.41 -8.28
CA VAL A 230 10.11 -17.37 -7.47
C VAL A 230 10.96 -17.02 -6.25
N VAL A 231 11.22 -15.74 -6.08
CA VAL A 231 11.91 -15.18 -4.91
C VAL A 231 10.93 -14.37 -4.09
N THR A 232 10.76 -14.77 -2.84
CA THR A 232 9.90 -14.08 -1.87
C THR A 232 10.74 -13.40 -0.79
N SER A 233 10.21 -12.34 -0.19
CA SER A 233 10.77 -11.72 1.00
C SER A 233 9.86 -11.97 2.21
N THR A 234 10.46 -12.07 3.36
CA THR A 234 9.78 -11.96 4.65
C THR A 234 10.13 -10.59 5.23
N THR A 235 9.17 -9.96 5.89
CA THR A 235 9.43 -8.69 6.58
C THR A 235 10.08 -8.96 7.93
N ASP A 236 11.22 -8.38 8.18
CA ASP A 236 11.85 -8.42 9.49
C ASP A 236 11.16 -7.43 10.45
N VAL A 237 10.67 -7.92 11.58
CA VAL A 237 9.99 -7.13 12.61
C VAL A 237 10.95 -6.85 13.76
N VAL A 238 11.48 -5.63 13.81
CA VAL A 238 12.39 -5.21 14.88
C VAL A 238 11.60 -4.96 16.17
N LYS A 239 11.87 -5.76 17.20
CA LYS A 239 11.13 -5.75 18.47
C LYS A 239 11.82 -4.95 19.59
N ASN A 240 13.03 -4.46 19.38
CA ASN A 240 13.81 -3.77 20.41
C ASN A 240 14.33 -2.44 19.89
N VAL A 241 14.46 -1.47 20.78
CA VAL A 241 15.08 -0.18 20.51
C VAL A 241 16.34 -0.06 21.35
N SER A 242 17.49 0.02 20.71
CA SER A 242 18.79 0.14 21.42
C SER A 242 19.01 1.54 21.98
N LYS A 243 18.55 2.57 21.27
CA LYS A 243 18.66 3.97 21.64
C LYS A 243 17.63 4.80 20.87
N GLU A 244 16.90 5.65 21.58
CA GLU A 244 16.03 6.64 20.97
C GLU A 244 16.81 7.66 20.15
N LYS A 245 16.26 8.04 18.99
CA LYS A 245 16.86 9.00 18.08
C LYS A 245 16.00 10.26 18.05
N HIS A 246 16.62 11.43 18.21
CA HIS A 246 15.97 12.72 18.01
C HIS A 246 16.70 13.45 16.90
N ILE A 247 15.98 13.76 15.81
CA ILE A 247 16.53 14.38 14.60
C ILE A 247 15.72 15.64 14.31
N THR A 248 16.42 16.74 14.14
CA THR A 248 15.82 18.02 13.72
C THR A 248 16.44 18.48 12.42
N GLU A 249 15.60 18.81 11.47
CA GLU A 249 15.94 19.44 10.20
C GLU A 249 15.23 20.80 10.12
N GLU A 250 15.92 21.84 9.67
CA GLU A 250 15.35 23.17 9.49
C GLU A 250 15.09 23.48 8.03
N MET A 251 13.89 23.97 7.74
CA MET A 251 13.46 24.33 6.38
C MET A 251 12.48 25.52 6.46
N GLU A 252 12.39 26.30 5.38
CA GLU A 252 11.33 27.31 5.27
C GLU A 252 9.96 26.63 5.13
N LEU A 253 9.11 26.82 6.12
CA LEU A 253 7.80 26.18 6.25
C LEU A 253 6.79 27.17 6.81
N SER A 254 5.53 27.00 6.45
CA SER A 254 4.42 27.67 7.17
C SER A 254 4.17 27.07 8.56
N GLN A 255 4.56 25.81 8.78
CA GLN A 255 4.26 25.05 9.98
C GLN A 255 5.25 23.89 10.14
N SER A 256 5.81 23.72 11.34
CA SER A 256 6.67 22.60 11.69
C SER A 256 5.92 21.27 11.66
N LYS A 257 6.65 20.17 11.39
CA LYS A 257 6.13 18.80 11.45
C LYS A 257 6.86 18.03 12.54
N LEU A 258 6.10 17.45 13.44
CA LEU A 258 6.57 16.53 14.47
C LEU A 258 6.08 15.14 14.10
N VAL A 259 7.00 14.23 13.85
CA VAL A 259 6.69 12.84 13.52
C VAL A 259 7.43 11.91 14.48
N MET A 260 6.71 10.97 15.09
CA MET A 260 7.27 10.03 16.06
C MET A 260 7.03 8.60 15.59
N GLY A 261 8.03 7.76 15.66
CA GLY A 261 7.98 6.34 15.27
C GLY A 261 8.19 5.44 16.47
N PHE A 262 7.33 4.43 16.59
CA PHE A 262 7.35 3.46 17.69
C PHE A 262 7.44 2.05 17.14
N ARG A 263 8.22 1.17 17.82
CA ARG A 263 8.15 -0.27 17.61
C ARG A 263 7.01 -0.82 18.46
N THR A 264 6.13 -1.60 17.86
CA THR A 264 4.96 -2.14 18.55
C THR A 264 5.21 -3.54 19.13
N GLN A 265 6.24 -4.22 18.66
CA GLN A 265 6.56 -5.62 18.96
C GLN A 265 5.48 -6.62 18.47
N ILE A 266 4.40 -6.12 17.89
CA ILE A 266 3.27 -6.86 17.35
C ILE A 266 3.20 -6.59 15.85
N SER A 267 2.95 -7.63 15.06
CA SER A 267 2.82 -7.54 13.60
C SER A 267 1.62 -8.35 13.09
N ALA A 268 1.33 -8.25 11.80
CA ALA A 268 0.32 -9.07 11.17
C ALA A 268 0.64 -10.56 11.38
N GLY A 269 -0.36 -11.34 11.77
CA GLY A 269 -0.22 -12.75 12.13
C GLY A 269 -0.03 -13.03 13.63
N ASP A 270 0.30 -12.02 14.44
CA ASP A 270 0.26 -12.15 15.89
C ASP A 270 -1.19 -12.07 16.41
N GLU A 271 -1.55 -12.83 17.44
CA GLU A 271 -2.91 -12.84 18.02
C GLU A 271 -3.36 -11.45 18.50
N GLU A 272 -2.42 -10.61 18.89
CA GLU A 272 -2.70 -9.26 19.38
C GLU A 272 -2.80 -8.21 18.27
N ALA A 273 -2.64 -8.56 16.99
CA ALA A 273 -2.59 -7.59 15.88
C ALA A 273 -3.86 -6.72 15.77
N VAL A 274 -5.04 -7.28 16.07
CA VAL A 274 -6.31 -6.54 16.08
C VAL A 274 -6.39 -5.58 17.26
N ALA A 275 -5.92 -6.01 18.44
CA ALA A 275 -5.84 -5.15 19.63
C ALA A 275 -4.87 -3.99 19.42
N GLU A 276 -3.70 -4.23 18.80
CA GLU A 276 -2.73 -3.20 18.43
C GLU A 276 -3.32 -2.16 17.47
N ARG A 277 -4.04 -2.63 16.44
CA ARG A 277 -4.74 -1.74 15.51
C ARG A 277 -5.78 -0.88 16.23
N LEU A 278 -6.57 -1.48 17.13
CA LEU A 278 -7.56 -0.74 17.89
C LEU A 278 -6.92 0.23 18.90
N MET A 279 -5.83 -0.18 19.56
CA MET A 279 -5.02 0.67 20.43
C MET A 279 -4.54 1.91 19.68
N CYS A 280 -3.93 1.73 18.52
CA CYS A 280 -3.50 2.83 17.67
C CYS A 280 -4.68 3.74 17.28
N ALA A 281 -5.84 3.17 16.95
CA ALA A 281 -7.04 3.95 16.60
C ALA A 281 -7.60 4.76 17.79
N VAL A 282 -7.61 4.20 19.00
CA VAL A 282 -8.00 4.90 20.26
C VAL A 282 -7.01 6.03 20.53
N LEU A 283 -5.73 5.82 20.32
CA LEU A 283 -4.71 6.86 20.53
C LEU A 283 -4.93 8.06 19.59
N GLY A 284 -5.00 7.84 18.28
CA GLY A 284 -5.00 8.95 17.31
C GLY A 284 -5.62 8.65 15.95
N GLY A 285 -6.37 7.53 15.79
CA GLY A 285 -6.92 7.13 14.50
C GLY A 285 -8.31 7.68 14.17
N THR A 286 -8.99 8.31 15.10
CA THR A 286 -10.38 8.79 14.94
C THR A 286 -10.59 10.20 15.49
N ALA A 287 -11.72 10.81 15.15
CA ALA A 287 -12.11 12.11 15.70
C ALA A 287 -12.48 12.05 17.21
N SER A 288 -12.71 10.86 17.76
CA SER A 288 -12.91 10.63 19.20
C SER A 288 -11.65 10.20 19.94
N SER A 289 -10.52 10.14 19.25
CA SER A 289 -9.25 9.66 19.81
C SER A 289 -8.61 10.62 20.82
N LYS A 290 -7.74 10.09 21.66
CA LYS A 290 -7.03 10.85 22.70
C LYS A 290 -6.21 12.02 22.14
N LEU A 291 -5.41 11.78 21.10
CA LEU A 291 -4.59 12.83 20.49
C LEU A 291 -5.45 13.94 19.87
N PHE A 292 -6.57 13.57 19.24
CA PHE A 292 -7.48 14.56 18.70
C PHE A 292 -8.09 15.41 19.81
N ASN A 293 -8.70 14.78 20.82
CA ASN A 293 -9.43 15.48 21.87
C ASN A 293 -8.51 16.23 22.84
N ASN A 294 -7.41 15.61 23.26
CA ASN A 294 -6.60 16.17 24.36
C ASN A 294 -5.48 17.07 23.86
N VAL A 295 -4.77 16.69 22.76
CA VAL A 295 -3.62 17.47 22.27
C VAL A 295 -4.08 18.56 21.29
N ARG A 296 -4.98 18.22 20.35
CA ARG A 296 -5.45 19.18 19.35
C ARG A 296 -6.54 20.10 19.93
N GLU A 297 -7.67 19.54 20.42
CA GLU A 297 -8.83 20.35 20.78
C GLU A 297 -8.65 21.05 22.14
N LYS A 298 -8.37 20.31 23.22
CA LYS A 298 -8.29 20.88 24.56
C LYS A 298 -7.05 21.76 24.77
N GLN A 299 -5.90 21.33 24.32
CA GLN A 299 -4.65 22.06 24.54
C GLN A 299 -4.28 22.98 23.37
N SER A 300 -4.91 22.83 22.21
CA SER A 300 -4.65 23.64 21.00
C SER A 300 -3.17 23.69 20.59
N LEU A 301 -2.44 22.59 20.79
CA LEU A 301 -0.99 22.52 20.53
C LEU A 301 -0.65 22.25 19.06
N CYS A 302 -1.62 21.75 18.29
CA CYS A 302 -1.38 21.32 16.91
C CYS A 302 -2.64 21.49 16.05
N TYR A 303 -2.45 21.61 14.73
CA TYR A 303 -3.54 21.67 13.76
C TYR A 303 -4.10 20.27 13.43
N TYR A 304 -3.26 19.27 13.50
CA TYR A 304 -3.62 17.87 13.43
C TYR A 304 -2.64 17.05 14.28
N CYS A 305 -3.13 15.98 14.84
CA CYS A 305 -2.33 14.97 15.51
C CYS A 305 -3.02 13.63 15.31
N SER A 306 -2.35 12.69 14.68
CA SER A 306 -2.92 11.39 14.34
C SER A 306 -1.90 10.28 14.46
N SER A 307 -2.37 9.07 14.78
CA SER A 307 -1.58 7.84 14.76
C SER A 307 -1.99 6.94 13.60
N SER A 308 -1.06 6.15 13.12
CA SER A 308 -1.26 5.10 12.13
C SER A 308 -0.35 3.91 12.40
N TYR A 309 -0.78 2.71 12.01
CA TYR A 309 -0.11 1.45 12.26
C TYR A 309 0.20 0.72 10.96
N ASP A 310 1.47 0.39 10.72
CA ASP A 310 1.91 -0.54 9.70
C ASP A 310 1.99 -1.94 10.33
N SER A 311 0.93 -2.73 10.14
CA SER A 311 0.80 -4.05 10.77
C SER A 311 1.85 -5.04 10.25
N ILE A 312 2.28 -4.93 8.99
CA ILE A 312 3.25 -5.87 8.42
C ILE A 312 4.64 -5.65 9.02
N LYS A 313 5.00 -4.39 9.27
CA LYS A 313 6.31 -4.02 9.84
C LYS A 313 6.32 -3.95 11.37
N GLY A 314 5.15 -3.88 12.01
CA GLY A 314 5.04 -3.69 13.45
C GLY A 314 5.54 -2.32 13.90
N ILE A 315 5.13 -1.27 13.18
CA ILE A 315 5.52 0.12 13.47
C ILE A 315 4.27 0.99 13.59
N MET A 316 4.20 1.78 14.65
CA MET A 316 3.22 2.85 14.80
C MET A 316 3.88 4.21 14.55
N TYR A 317 3.18 5.07 13.85
CA TYR A 317 3.60 6.45 13.59
C TYR A 317 2.63 7.43 14.21
N ILE A 318 3.15 8.52 14.78
CA ILE A 318 2.36 9.70 15.12
C ILE A 318 2.83 10.85 14.24
N ASN A 319 1.90 11.55 13.62
CA ASN A 319 2.16 12.67 12.71
C ASN A 319 1.37 13.89 13.18
N SER A 320 2.07 15.01 13.40
CA SER A 320 1.49 16.23 13.91
C SER A 320 2.04 17.49 13.21
N GLY A 321 1.15 18.45 12.97
CA GLY A 321 1.50 19.77 12.47
C GLY A 321 1.44 20.79 13.61
N VAL A 322 2.58 21.39 13.97
CA VAL A 322 2.77 22.14 15.22
C VAL A 322 3.44 23.49 14.95
N GLU A 323 3.00 24.53 15.66
CA GLU A 323 3.77 25.80 15.69
C GLU A 323 5.11 25.59 16.38
N GLY A 324 6.16 26.27 15.88
CA GLY A 324 7.54 26.07 16.35
C GLY A 324 7.70 26.20 17.87
N GLU A 325 7.03 27.13 18.50
CA GLU A 325 7.05 27.37 19.95
C GLU A 325 6.35 26.30 20.78
N ASN A 326 5.48 25.50 20.15
CA ASN A 326 4.69 24.45 20.82
C ASN A 326 5.28 23.04 20.62
N LEU A 327 6.40 22.87 19.88
CA LEU A 327 6.98 21.58 19.56
C LEU A 327 7.23 20.70 20.80
N GLU A 328 7.97 21.21 21.78
CA GLU A 328 8.28 20.46 23.01
C GLU A 328 7.02 20.14 23.83
N LYS A 329 6.05 21.08 23.87
CA LYS A 329 4.80 20.87 24.60
C LYS A 329 3.96 19.78 23.93
N ALA A 330 3.87 19.82 22.59
CA ALA A 330 3.15 18.82 21.80
C ALA A 330 3.77 17.42 21.94
N GLU A 331 5.10 17.30 21.87
CA GLU A 331 5.80 16.03 22.10
C GLU A 331 5.49 15.47 23.49
N LYS A 332 5.63 16.28 24.55
CA LYS A 332 5.31 15.87 25.92
C LYS A 332 3.85 15.48 26.09
N ALA A 333 2.92 16.23 25.49
CA ALA A 333 1.50 15.92 25.54
C ALA A 333 1.17 14.59 24.84
N ILE A 334 1.78 14.32 23.68
CA ILE A 334 1.62 13.06 22.95
C ILE A 334 2.14 11.88 23.80
N LEU A 335 3.33 12.00 24.38
CA LEU A 335 3.90 10.96 25.23
C LEU A 335 3.08 10.73 26.49
N LYS A 336 2.47 11.78 27.04
CA LYS A 336 1.55 11.67 28.18
C LYS A 336 0.31 10.86 27.84
N GLU A 337 -0.32 11.07 26.68
CA GLU A 337 -1.49 10.28 26.25
C GLU A 337 -1.13 8.79 26.08
N ILE A 338 0.08 8.47 25.60
CA ILE A 338 0.57 7.08 25.51
C ILE A 338 0.72 6.50 26.91
N GLU A 339 1.32 7.24 27.85
CA GLU A 339 1.51 6.78 29.23
C GLU A 339 0.16 6.58 29.93
N ASP A 340 -0.81 7.46 29.71
CA ASP A 340 -2.18 7.33 30.22
C ASP A 340 -2.84 6.05 29.70
N MET A 341 -2.63 5.71 28.41
CA MET A 341 -3.12 4.44 27.86
C MET A 341 -2.46 3.23 28.49
N LYS A 342 -1.14 3.28 28.75
CA LYS A 342 -0.41 2.20 29.44
C LYS A 342 -0.93 1.97 30.87
N ASN A 343 -1.34 3.03 31.55
CA ASN A 343 -1.92 3.01 32.88
C ASN A 343 -3.42 2.67 32.91
N GLY A 344 -4.03 2.41 31.74
CA GLY A 344 -5.44 2.07 31.62
C GLY A 344 -6.38 3.28 31.75
N GLU A 345 -5.88 4.50 31.60
CA GLU A 345 -6.68 5.73 31.57
C GLU A 345 -7.35 5.89 30.19
N ILE A 346 -8.20 4.93 29.86
CA ILE A 346 -9.03 4.88 28.65
C ILE A 346 -10.47 4.72 29.08
N THR A 347 -11.33 5.60 28.63
CA THR A 347 -12.77 5.55 28.95
C THR A 347 -13.48 4.54 28.04
N ASP A 348 -14.60 3.98 28.53
CA ASP A 348 -15.45 3.10 27.72
C ASP A 348 -15.99 3.83 26.49
N PHE A 349 -16.27 5.13 26.60
CA PHE A 349 -16.68 5.96 25.46
C PHE A 349 -15.61 6.03 24.38
N GLU A 350 -14.34 6.25 24.72
CA GLU A 350 -13.22 6.26 23.74
C GLU A 350 -13.11 4.92 23.02
N ILE A 351 -13.25 3.81 23.74
CA ILE A 351 -13.16 2.46 23.17
C ILE A 351 -14.35 2.22 22.23
N GLU A 352 -15.57 2.39 22.70
CA GLU A 352 -16.77 2.04 21.92
C GLU A 352 -16.97 2.99 20.72
N ALA A 353 -16.70 4.28 20.86
CA ALA A 353 -16.72 5.22 19.74
C ALA A 353 -15.66 4.87 18.68
N THR A 354 -14.49 4.42 19.11
CA THR A 354 -13.42 4.01 18.19
C THR A 354 -13.76 2.70 17.49
N LYS A 355 -14.28 1.68 18.21
CA LYS A 355 -14.73 0.43 17.58
C LYS A 355 -15.76 0.71 16.49
N LEU A 356 -16.76 1.54 16.79
CA LEU A 356 -17.79 1.92 15.84
C LEU A 356 -17.18 2.61 14.60
N ALA A 357 -16.25 3.55 14.79
CA ALA A 357 -15.60 4.27 13.70
C ALA A 357 -14.75 3.34 12.83
N VAL A 358 -13.98 2.43 13.42
CA VAL A 358 -13.15 1.46 12.72
C VAL A 358 -14.01 0.48 11.91
N VAL A 359 -15.06 -0.10 12.51
CA VAL A 359 -15.99 -1.01 11.82
C VAL A 359 -16.71 -0.30 10.67
N ASN A 360 -17.15 0.95 10.86
CA ASN A 360 -17.76 1.73 9.78
C ASN A 360 -16.77 2.02 8.65
N SER A 361 -15.50 2.30 8.94
CA SER A 361 -14.46 2.47 7.94
C SER A 361 -14.24 1.19 7.12
N PHE A 362 -14.22 0.02 7.77
CA PHE A 362 -14.13 -1.28 7.09
C PHE A 362 -15.33 -1.53 6.17
N LYS A 363 -16.54 -1.28 6.65
CA LYS A 363 -17.75 -1.41 5.83
C LYS A 363 -17.72 -0.47 4.62
N SER A 364 -17.31 0.79 4.81
CA SER A 364 -17.19 1.77 3.71
C SER A 364 -16.14 1.36 2.68
N SER A 365 -15.09 0.61 3.06
CA SER A 365 -14.13 0.06 2.09
C SER A 365 -14.77 -0.93 1.12
N SER A 366 -15.89 -1.57 1.50
CA SER A 366 -16.64 -2.50 0.66
C SER A 366 -17.63 -1.82 -0.30
N ASP A 367 -17.76 -0.49 -0.26
CA ASP A 367 -18.71 0.26 -1.11
C ASP A 367 -18.19 0.54 -2.51
N SER A 368 -16.99 0.11 -2.82
CA SER A 368 -16.39 0.21 -4.16
C SER A 368 -15.55 -1.00 -4.52
N VAL A 369 -15.47 -1.31 -5.82
CA VAL A 369 -14.63 -2.40 -6.34
C VAL A 369 -13.16 -2.20 -5.96
N SER A 370 -12.67 -0.96 -6.00
CA SER A 370 -11.29 -0.63 -5.61
C SER A 370 -11.07 -0.75 -4.10
N GLY A 371 -12.09 -0.45 -3.28
CA GLY A 371 -12.02 -0.66 -1.83
C GLY A 371 -11.92 -2.14 -1.48
N ILE A 372 -12.72 -2.99 -2.14
CA ILE A 372 -12.65 -4.46 -2.01
C ILE A 372 -11.27 -4.97 -2.45
N GLU A 373 -10.76 -4.50 -3.59
CA GLU A 373 -9.41 -4.84 -4.05
C GLU A 373 -8.35 -4.51 -2.99
N ASN A 374 -8.38 -3.30 -2.45
CA ASN A 374 -7.41 -2.87 -1.44
C ASN A 374 -7.53 -3.68 -0.14
N TRP A 375 -8.76 -4.00 0.28
CA TRP A 375 -9.02 -4.86 1.44
C TRP A 375 -8.32 -6.20 1.28
N TYR A 376 -8.66 -6.96 0.23
CA TYR A 376 -8.11 -8.30 0.04
C TYR A 376 -6.64 -8.30 -0.35
N THR A 377 -6.15 -7.26 -1.05
CA THR A 377 -4.70 -7.10 -1.24
C THR A 377 -4.00 -6.98 0.11
N GLY A 378 -4.49 -6.14 1.02
CA GLY A 378 -3.94 -6.02 2.36
C GLY A 378 -3.99 -7.33 3.16
N ARG A 379 -5.12 -8.05 3.10
CA ARG A 379 -5.27 -9.35 3.79
C ARG A 379 -4.31 -10.41 3.25
N ILE A 380 -4.12 -10.50 1.93
CA ILE A 380 -3.12 -11.40 1.32
C ILE A 380 -1.72 -11.14 1.85
N PHE A 381 -1.34 -9.87 2.03
CA PHE A 381 -0.03 -9.51 2.61
C PHE A 381 0.04 -9.73 4.13
N ASN A 382 -1.08 -9.71 4.83
CA ASN A 382 -1.17 -10.12 6.24
C ASN A 382 -1.13 -11.65 6.42
N GLY A 383 -1.35 -12.42 5.33
CA GLY A 383 -1.31 -13.88 5.34
C GLY A 383 -2.67 -14.57 5.49
N ASP A 384 -3.77 -13.83 5.32
CA ASP A 384 -5.13 -14.35 5.46
C ASP A 384 -6.07 -13.85 4.34
N LEU A 385 -7.36 -14.16 4.42
CA LEU A 385 -8.41 -13.72 3.49
C LEU A 385 -9.70 -13.33 4.24
N GLU A 386 -9.57 -12.89 5.48
CA GLU A 386 -10.71 -12.55 6.31
C GLU A 386 -11.59 -11.46 5.70
N THR A 387 -12.88 -11.66 5.83
CA THR A 387 -13.89 -10.71 5.38
C THR A 387 -13.96 -9.49 6.30
N VAL A 388 -14.60 -8.43 5.83
CA VAL A 388 -14.88 -7.24 6.64
C VAL A 388 -15.71 -7.60 7.88
N GLU A 389 -16.63 -8.54 7.76
CA GLU A 389 -17.47 -9.01 8.84
C GLU A 389 -16.69 -9.75 9.92
N GLU A 390 -15.77 -10.64 9.53
CA GLU A 390 -14.91 -11.40 10.46
C GLU A 390 -14.00 -10.45 11.24
N VAL A 391 -13.25 -9.59 10.56
CA VAL A 391 -12.37 -8.61 11.23
C VAL A 391 -13.16 -7.61 12.08
N SER A 392 -14.38 -7.24 11.64
CA SER A 392 -15.25 -6.36 12.45
C SER A 392 -15.70 -7.05 13.74
N ALA A 393 -15.97 -8.35 13.69
CA ALA A 393 -16.32 -9.13 14.89
C ALA A 393 -15.13 -9.20 15.86
N GLU A 394 -13.91 -9.40 15.36
CA GLU A 394 -12.69 -9.38 16.17
C GLU A 394 -12.48 -8.02 16.83
N VAL A 395 -12.59 -6.90 16.07
CA VAL A 395 -12.49 -5.54 16.64
C VAL A 395 -13.49 -5.32 17.76
N ASN A 396 -14.74 -5.76 17.60
CA ASN A 396 -15.77 -5.64 18.64
C ASN A 396 -15.47 -6.49 19.88
N ALA A 397 -14.80 -7.61 19.73
CA ALA A 397 -14.41 -8.50 20.83
C ALA A 397 -13.20 -8.01 21.65
N VAL A 398 -12.40 -7.06 21.12
CA VAL A 398 -11.22 -6.55 21.84
C VAL A 398 -11.64 -5.91 23.17
N THR A 399 -10.94 -6.29 24.24
CA THR A 399 -11.15 -5.77 25.59
C THR A 399 -10.24 -4.58 25.88
N LYS A 400 -10.61 -3.79 26.92
CA LYS A 400 -9.76 -2.71 27.41
C LYS A 400 -8.38 -3.20 27.86
N GLU A 401 -8.32 -4.37 28.51
CA GLU A 401 -7.07 -4.99 28.95
C GLU A 401 -6.15 -5.29 27.77
N GLN A 402 -6.66 -5.81 26.67
CA GLN A 402 -5.88 -6.07 25.46
C GLN A 402 -5.34 -4.78 24.84
N ILE A 403 -6.12 -3.68 24.86
CA ILE A 403 -5.65 -2.35 24.40
C ILE A 403 -4.50 -1.86 25.28
N VAL A 404 -4.64 -1.96 26.60
CA VAL A 404 -3.59 -1.58 27.58
C VAL A 404 -2.34 -2.42 27.39
N ASN A 405 -2.49 -3.73 27.18
CA ASN A 405 -1.35 -4.64 26.95
C ASN A 405 -0.61 -4.28 25.66
N ALA A 406 -1.33 -3.93 24.58
CA ALA A 406 -0.74 -3.45 23.34
C ALA A 406 0.02 -2.12 23.55
N ALA A 407 -0.58 -1.16 24.27
CA ALA A 407 0.06 0.11 24.59
C ALA A 407 1.37 -0.08 25.38
N ASN A 408 1.41 -1.03 26.31
CA ASN A 408 2.60 -1.34 27.12
C ASN A 408 3.76 -1.93 26.29
N LYS A 409 3.50 -2.45 25.09
CA LYS A 409 4.55 -2.93 24.16
C LYS A 409 5.17 -1.82 23.34
N LEU A 410 4.59 -0.61 23.32
CA LEU A 410 5.12 0.50 22.54
C LEU A 410 6.49 0.97 23.06
N LEU A 411 7.48 0.98 22.16
CA LEU A 411 8.82 1.51 22.40
C LEU A 411 9.07 2.69 21.45
N LEU A 412 9.34 3.88 21.98
CA LEU A 412 9.75 5.03 21.18
C LEU A 412 11.12 4.72 20.53
N ASP A 413 11.18 4.85 19.21
CA ASP A 413 12.43 4.62 18.45
C ASP A 413 13.00 5.95 17.94
N THR A 414 12.20 6.72 17.23
CA THR A 414 12.70 7.92 16.55
C THR A 414 11.69 9.06 16.63
N VAL A 415 12.16 10.23 17.00
CA VAL A 415 11.45 11.51 16.86
C VAL A 415 12.13 12.31 15.75
N TYR A 416 11.36 12.72 14.75
CA TYR A 416 11.84 13.59 13.69
C TYR A 416 11.04 14.88 13.67
N VAL A 417 11.76 16.00 13.71
CA VAL A 417 11.19 17.34 13.67
C VAL A 417 11.67 18.05 12.40
N LEU A 418 10.73 18.39 11.52
CA LEU A 418 10.97 19.35 10.45
C LEU A 418 10.53 20.72 10.96
N LYS A 419 11.51 21.53 11.37
CA LYS A 419 11.28 22.79 12.06
C LYS A 419 11.26 23.96 11.06
N ASN A 420 10.32 24.86 11.26
CA ASN A 420 10.33 26.14 10.57
C ASN A 420 11.53 26.97 11.05
N LYS A 421 12.27 27.56 10.09
CA LYS A 421 13.39 28.49 10.37
C LYS A 421 12.90 29.77 10.99
#